data_ba8364a4c62056c58b2c1fc58eba16e3
#
_entry.id   ba8364a4c62056c58b2c1fc58eba16e3
#
_cell.length_a   1.000
_cell.length_b   1.000
_cell.length_c   1.000
_cell.angle_alpha   90.00
_cell.angle_beta   90.00
_cell.angle_gamma   90.00
#
_symmetry.space_group_name_H-M   'P 1'
#
loop_
_entity.id
_entity.type
_entity.pdbx_description
1 polymer ?
#
loop_
_entity_poly.entity_id
_entity_poly.type
_entity_poly.pdbx_seq_one_letter_code
_entity_poly.pdbx_strand_id
1 'polypeptide(L)'
;NTATLARPDLINDIAEKFGSQVLVLSVDAHRSDRIFEVTTHGGRQGTGVDALTWISDAQRRGVGEILLNSIDADGTQDGFDIEMISAVREVTSLPLIASGGAGKLADFPAALKAGADAVLAASVFHFGKFTIADVKREISQAGFVVR
;
A
#
# COMPACT_ATOMS: atom_id res chain seq x y z
N ASN A 1 -7.97 6.39 -5.10
CA ASN A 1 -7.65 7.41 -4.10
C ASN A 1 -8.47 8.69 -4.32
N THR A 2 -8.03 9.68 -5.10
CA THR A 2 -8.68 11.00 -5.23
C THR A 2 -10.17 10.94 -5.56
N ALA A 3 -10.60 10.10 -6.51
CA ALA A 3 -12.01 9.99 -6.90
C ALA A 3 -12.91 9.49 -5.76
N THR A 4 -12.43 8.52 -4.99
CA THR A 4 -13.19 7.95 -3.87
C THR A 4 -13.22 8.87 -2.64
N LEU A 5 -12.20 9.70 -2.45
CA LEU A 5 -12.24 10.76 -1.42
C LEU A 5 -13.28 11.84 -1.76
N ALA A 6 -13.37 12.20 -3.04
CA ALA A 6 -14.37 13.17 -3.51
C ALA A 6 -15.81 12.60 -3.49
N ARG A 7 -15.97 11.30 -3.75
CA ARG A 7 -17.26 10.60 -3.75
C ARG A 7 -17.10 9.19 -3.16
N PRO A 8 -17.19 9.03 -1.84
CA PRO A 8 -17.02 7.73 -1.18
C PRO A 8 -17.99 6.64 -1.67
N ASP A 9 -19.21 7.01 -2.03
CA ASP A 9 -20.22 6.09 -2.55
C ASP A 9 -19.84 5.44 -3.89
N LEU A 10 -18.82 5.97 -4.59
CA LEU A 10 -18.26 5.32 -5.77
C LEU A 10 -17.73 3.91 -5.46
N ILE A 11 -17.24 3.67 -4.24
CA ILE A 11 -16.80 2.35 -3.80
C ILE A 11 -18.01 1.39 -3.79
N ASN A 12 -19.12 1.82 -3.18
CA ASN A 12 -20.35 1.03 -3.11
C ASN A 12 -20.89 0.71 -4.51
N ASP A 13 -20.98 1.73 -5.38
CA ASP A 13 -21.47 1.57 -6.76
C ASP A 13 -20.68 0.52 -7.56
N ILE A 14 -19.33 0.54 -7.42
CA ILE A 14 -18.46 -0.41 -8.12
C ILE A 14 -18.60 -1.81 -7.51
N ALA A 15 -18.56 -1.91 -6.18
CA ALA A 15 -18.62 -3.18 -5.48
C ALA A 15 -19.96 -3.89 -5.72
N GLU A 16 -21.09 -3.18 -5.72
CA GLU A 16 -22.42 -3.72 -6.01
C GLU A 16 -22.54 -4.20 -7.44
N LYS A 17 -21.97 -3.45 -8.39
CA LYS A 17 -22.09 -3.76 -9.82
C LYS A 17 -21.16 -4.87 -10.30
N PHE A 18 -19.94 -4.94 -9.78
CA PHE A 18 -18.88 -5.79 -10.31
C PHE A 18 -18.28 -6.76 -9.28
N GLY A 19 -18.63 -6.62 -8.00
CA GLY A 19 -18.04 -7.35 -6.89
C GLY A 19 -16.80 -6.65 -6.32
N SER A 20 -16.57 -6.85 -5.03
CA SER A 20 -15.44 -6.23 -4.30
C SER A 20 -14.07 -6.62 -4.90
N GLN A 21 -13.93 -7.83 -5.42
CA GLN A 21 -12.66 -8.36 -5.95
C GLN A 21 -12.07 -7.58 -7.14
N VAL A 22 -12.86 -6.75 -7.81
CA VAL A 22 -12.36 -5.91 -8.92
C VAL A 22 -11.84 -4.56 -8.47
N LEU A 23 -12.05 -4.20 -7.19
CA LEU A 23 -11.77 -2.86 -6.69
C LEU A 23 -10.56 -2.84 -5.78
N VAL A 24 -9.47 -2.28 -6.27
CA VAL A 24 -8.28 -1.94 -5.48
C VAL A 24 -8.35 -0.47 -5.10
N LEU A 25 -8.30 -0.17 -3.81
CA LEU A 25 -8.15 1.19 -3.31
C LEU A 25 -6.67 1.54 -3.19
N SER A 26 -6.19 2.44 -4.03
CA SER A 26 -4.88 3.07 -3.82
C SER A 26 -5.01 4.13 -2.73
N VAL A 27 -4.11 4.11 -1.76
CA VAL A 27 -4.00 5.09 -0.68
C VAL A 27 -2.58 5.64 -0.67
N ASP A 28 -2.43 6.88 -1.12
CA ASP A 28 -1.20 7.63 -0.97
C ASP A 28 -1.24 8.35 0.37
N ALA A 29 -0.31 8.05 1.26
CA ALA A 29 -0.27 8.66 2.59
C ALA A 29 1.14 9.11 2.96
N HIS A 30 1.21 10.15 3.80
CA HIS A 30 2.45 10.63 4.39
C HIS A 30 2.30 10.79 5.90
N ARG A 31 3.43 10.87 6.61
CA ARG A 31 3.41 11.16 8.05
C ARG A 31 3.07 12.61 8.28
N SER A 32 2.04 12.83 9.07
CA SER A 32 1.72 14.11 9.69
C SER A 32 1.80 13.92 11.22
N ASP A 33 1.85 14.98 11.99
CA ASP A 33 2.20 14.99 13.43
C ASP A 33 1.69 13.80 14.27
N ARG A 34 0.46 13.34 14.03
CA ARG A 34 -0.21 12.27 14.79
C ARG A 34 -0.91 11.21 13.97
N ILE A 35 -0.93 11.35 12.64
CA ILE A 35 -1.67 10.48 11.73
C ILE A 35 -0.84 10.16 10.49
N PHE A 36 -1.25 9.12 9.78
CA PHE A 36 -0.88 8.93 8.37
C PHE A 36 -1.91 9.65 7.51
N GLU A 37 -1.57 10.85 7.07
CA GLU A 37 -2.49 11.68 6.32
C GLU A 37 -2.60 11.22 4.87
N VAL A 38 -3.82 10.97 4.40
CA VAL A 38 -4.09 10.66 2.99
C VAL A 38 -3.83 11.90 2.13
N THR A 39 -3.12 11.70 1.03
CA THR A 39 -2.84 12.75 0.05
C THR A 39 -3.57 12.50 -1.26
N THR A 40 -3.70 13.54 -2.06
CA THR A 40 -4.26 13.51 -3.41
C THR A 40 -3.28 14.10 -4.43
N HIS A 41 -3.64 14.00 -5.72
CA HIS A 41 -2.84 14.56 -6.82
C HIS A 41 -1.38 14.09 -6.81
N GLY A 42 -1.16 12.79 -6.56
CA GLY A 42 0.18 12.19 -6.54
C GLY A 42 1.03 12.69 -5.36
N GLY A 43 0.46 12.73 -4.17
CA GLY A 43 1.16 13.12 -2.95
C GLY A 43 1.28 14.63 -2.70
N ARG A 44 0.71 15.47 -3.58
CA ARG A 44 0.94 16.92 -3.56
C ARG A 44 0.02 17.71 -2.65
N GLN A 45 -1.13 17.14 -2.30
CA GLN A 45 -2.15 17.82 -1.49
C GLN A 45 -2.57 16.93 -0.33
N GLY A 46 -2.35 17.40 0.90
CA GLY A 46 -2.91 16.81 2.11
C GLY A 46 -4.43 16.99 2.14
N THR A 47 -5.12 16.06 2.78
CA THR A 47 -6.58 16.06 2.87
C THR A 47 -7.10 16.25 4.28
N GLY A 48 -6.24 16.16 5.29
CA GLY A 48 -6.62 16.10 6.71
C GLY A 48 -7.27 14.77 7.11
N VAL A 49 -7.38 13.81 6.19
CA VAL A 49 -8.01 12.51 6.44
C VAL A 49 -6.96 11.51 6.91
N ASP A 50 -7.21 10.85 8.04
CA ASP A 50 -6.37 9.78 8.53
C ASP A 50 -6.55 8.50 7.68
N ALA A 51 -5.44 7.94 7.20
CA ALA A 51 -5.42 6.76 6.34
C ALA A 51 -6.02 5.52 7.02
N LEU A 52 -5.80 5.33 8.32
CA LEU A 52 -6.34 4.18 9.04
C LEU A 52 -7.87 4.24 9.10
N THR A 53 -8.40 5.42 9.41
CA THR A 53 -9.84 5.67 9.43
C THR A 53 -10.45 5.51 8.04
N TRP A 54 -9.78 6.04 7.00
CA TRP A 54 -10.24 5.95 5.62
C TRP A 54 -10.26 4.51 5.09
N ILE A 55 -9.20 3.74 5.34
CA ILE A 55 -9.11 2.33 4.93
C ILE A 55 -10.21 1.50 5.61
N SER A 56 -10.43 1.72 6.89
CA SER A 56 -11.51 1.04 7.63
C SER A 56 -12.90 1.37 7.07
N ASP A 57 -13.16 2.63 6.71
CA ASP A 57 -14.42 3.02 6.05
C ASP A 57 -14.55 2.40 4.66
N ALA A 58 -13.50 2.46 3.85
CA ALA A 58 -13.49 1.89 2.51
C ALA A 58 -13.72 0.37 2.50
N GLN A 59 -13.16 -0.36 3.48
CA GLN A 59 -13.44 -1.79 3.65
C GLN A 59 -14.93 -2.03 3.91
N ARG A 60 -15.57 -1.26 4.78
CA ARG A 60 -17.03 -1.37 5.04
C ARG A 60 -17.87 -1.07 3.80
N ARG A 61 -17.38 -0.21 2.90
CA ARG A 61 -18.02 0.15 1.63
C ARG A 61 -17.87 -0.90 0.54
N GLY A 62 -16.98 -1.88 0.71
CA GLY A 62 -16.82 -2.98 -0.23
C GLY A 62 -15.57 -2.95 -1.11
N VAL A 63 -14.51 -2.25 -0.70
CA VAL A 63 -13.18 -2.39 -1.33
C VAL A 63 -12.69 -3.83 -1.13
N GLY A 64 -12.06 -4.39 -2.16
CA GLY A 64 -11.54 -5.77 -2.15
C GLY A 64 -10.05 -5.87 -1.83
N GLU A 65 -9.27 -4.82 -2.07
CA GLU A 65 -7.81 -4.81 -1.88
C GLU A 65 -7.28 -3.40 -1.64
N ILE A 66 -6.21 -3.27 -0.88
CA ILE A 66 -5.56 -1.99 -0.57
C ILE A 66 -4.16 -1.96 -1.21
N LEU A 67 -3.88 -0.91 -1.99
CA LEU A 67 -2.54 -0.52 -2.40
C LEU A 67 -2.10 0.68 -1.57
N LEU A 68 -1.24 0.44 -0.59
CA LEU A 68 -0.71 1.46 0.31
C LEU A 68 0.62 1.99 -0.21
N ASN A 69 0.67 3.27 -0.51
CA ASN A 69 1.88 3.94 -0.97
C ASN A 69 2.34 4.99 0.06
N SER A 70 3.53 4.79 0.64
CA SER A 70 4.16 5.80 1.50
C SER A 70 4.81 6.87 0.63
N ILE A 71 4.27 8.08 0.66
CA ILE A 71 4.82 9.23 -0.07
C ILE A 71 6.19 9.63 0.49
N ASP A 72 6.39 9.49 1.80
CA ASP A 72 7.67 9.83 2.44
C ASP A 72 8.79 8.85 2.05
N ALA A 73 8.45 7.58 1.86
CA ALA A 73 9.42 6.55 1.48
C ALA A 73 9.64 6.47 -0.04
N ASP A 74 8.65 6.88 -0.84
CA ASP A 74 8.70 6.70 -2.30
C ASP A 74 9.89 7.43 -2.93
N GLY A 75 10.66 6.69 -3.72
CA GLY A 75 11.88 7.19 -4.39
C GLY A 75 13.14 7.24 -3.51
N THR A 76 13.05 7.08 -2.18
CA THR A 76 14.21 7.17 -1.27
C THR A 76 15.16 5.99 -1.37
N GLN A 77 14.64 4.79 -1.65
CA GLN A 77 15.36 3.51 -1.60
C GLN A 77 15.90 3.15 -0.20
N ASP A 78 15.33 3.70 0.87
CA ASP A 78 15.75 3.46 2.26
C ASP A 78 14.93 2.34 2.95
N GLY A 79 14.01 1.72 2.23
CA GLY A 79 13.12 0.66 2.70
C GLY A 79 11.66 1.09 2.70
N PHE A 80 10.76 0.10 2.79
CA PHE A 80 9.32 0.35 2.94
C PHE A 80 9.01 0.98 4.30
N ASP A 81 7.91 1.72 4.38
CA ASP A 81 7.40 2.27 5.66
C ASP A 81 6.76 1.16 6.50
N ILE A 82 7.59 0.48 7.29
CA ILE A 82 7.19 -0.67 8.11
C ILE A 82 6.14 -0.29 9.15
N GLU A 83 6.25 0.89 9.74
CA GLU A 83 5.30 1.36 10.75
C GLU A 83 3.93 1.61 10.14
N MET A 84 3.87 2.27 8.98
CA MET A 84 2.61 2.51 8.27
C MET A 84 1.96 1.19 7.84
N ILE A 85 2.75 0.23 7.30
CA ILE A 85 2.24 -1.09 6.91
C ILE A 85 1.64 -1.81 8.11
N SER A 86 2.35 -1.85 9.24
CA SER A 86 1.88 -2.50 10.46
C SER A 86 0.60 -1.86 11.00
N ALA A 87 0.56 -0.52 11.04
CA ALA A 87 -0.62 0.20 11.50
C ALA A 87 -1.86 -0.05 10.60
N VAL A 88 -1.66 -0.08 9.28
CA VAL A 88 -2.75 -0.41 8.33
C VAL A 88 -3.20 -1.85 8.50
N ARG A 89 -2.29 -2.81 8.73
CA ARG A 89 -2.64 -4.21 8.97
C ARG A 89 -3.54 -4.40 10.20
N GLU A 90 -3.38 -3.57 11.22
CA GLU A 90 -4.23 -3.65 12.43
C GLU A 90 -5.69 -3.26 12.17
N VAL A 91 -5.96 -2.44 11.16
CA VAL A 91 -7.32 -1.94 10.88
C VAL A 91 -8.01 -2.60 9.69
N THR A 92 -7.31 -3.45 8.93
CA THR A 92 -7.91 -4.16 7.78
C THR A 92 -7.43 -5.60 7.67
N SER A 93 -8.32 -6.49 7.24
CA SER A 93 -8.01 -7.88 6.87
C SER A 93 -7.94 -8.09 5.35
N LEU A 94 -8.14 -7.04 4.56
CA LEU A 94 -8.06 -7.13 3.10
C LEU A 94 -6.63 -7.40 2.64
N PRO A 95 -6.42 -7.97 1.44
CA PRO A 95 -5.13 -8.01 0.80
C PRO A 95 -4.49 -6.62 0.79
N LEU A 96 -3.24 -6.55 1.28
CA LEU A 96 -2.48 -5.31 1.44
C LEU A 96 -1.22 -5.36 0.58
N ILE A 97 -1.14 -4.47 -0.41
CA ILE A 97 0.05 -4.27 -1.24
C ILE A 97 0.82 -3.07 -0.70
N ALA A 98 2.07 -3.29 -0.28
CA ALA A 98 2.95 -2.20 0.15
C ALA A 98 3.75 -1.63 -1.02
N SER A 99 3.82 -0.30 -1.11
CA SER A 99 4.52 0.46 -2.15
C SER A 99 5.29 1.63 -1.55
N GLY A 100 6.38 2.02 -2.22
CA GLY A 100 7.24 3.15 -1.83
C GLY A 100 8.43 2.73 -0.96
N GLY A 101 9.64 3.08 -1.39
CA GLY A 101 10.86 3.00 -0.59
C GLY A 101 11.78 1.80 -0.83
N ALA A 102 11.38 0.78 -1.58
CA ALA A 102 12.23 -0.39 -1.83
C ALA A 102 13.61 -0.02 -2.38
N GLY A 103 14.66 -0.46 -1.70
CA GLY A 103 16.05 -0.15 -2.08
C GLY A 103 17.01 -1.34 -2.01
N LYS A 104 16.75 -2.32 -1.15
CA LYS A 104 17.56 -3.52 -0.94
C LYS A 104 16.69 -4.77 -1.01
N LEU A 105 17.28 -5.93 -1.31
CA LEU A 105 16.54 -7.20 -1.33
C LEU A 105 15.86 -7.51 0.01
N ALA A 106 16.54 -7.22 1.13
CA ALA A 106 16.01 -7.46 2.47
C ALA A 106 14.76 -6.61 2.82
N ASP A 107 14.49 -5.52 2.10
CA ASP A 107 13.32 -4.68 2.36
C ASP A 107 12.01 -5.41 2.03
N PHE A 108 12.03 -6.27 1.01
CA PHE A 108 10.84 -7.00 0.56
C PHE A 108 10.29 -7.97 1.61
N PRO A 109 11.09 -8.89 2.19
CA PRO A 109 10.60 -9.73 3.28
C PRO A 109 10.28 -8.92 4.55
N ALA A 110 10.91 -7.76 4.79
CA ALA A 110 10.57 -6.90 5.92
C ALA A 110 9.14 -6.35 5.81
N ALA A 111 8.72 -5.89 4.62
CA ALA A 111 7.35 -5.44 4.37
C ALA A 111 6.33 -6.57 4.58
N LEU A 112 6.62 -7.79 4.12
CA LEU A 112 5.75 -8.95 4.34
C LEU A 112 5.65 -9.31 5.83
N LYS A 113 6.75 -9.24 6.58
CA LYS A 113 6.74 -9.45 8.04
C LYS A 113 5.91 -8.41 8.77
N ALA A 114 5.85 -7.18 8.26
CA ALA A 114 5.04 -6.09 8.79
C ALA A 114 3.54 -6.26 8.50
N GLY A 115 3.16 -7.23 7.66
CA GLY A 115 1.77 -7.58 7.39
C GLY A 115 1.29 -7.29 5.96
N ALA A 116 2.17 -6.91 5.04
CA ALA A 116 1.81 -6.84 3.63
C ALA A 116 1.63 -8.25 3.05
N ASP A 117 0.65 -8.42 2.17
CA ASP A 117 0.41 -9.66 1.42
C ASP A 117 1.16 -9.65 0.07
N ALA A 118 1.46 -8.46 -0.43
CA ALA A 118 2.23 -8.24 -1.65
C ALA A 118 3.08 -6.98 -1.55
N VAL A 119 4.09 -6.88 -2.42
CA VAL A 119 5.00 -5.74 -2.48
C VAL A 119 5.12 -5.24 -3.92
N LEU A 120 5.12 -3.91 -4.09
CA LEU A 120 5.27 -3.24 -5.35
C LEU A 120 6.53 -2.37 -5.30
N ALA A 121 7.35 -2.44 -6.34
CA ALA A 121 8.51 -1.58 -6.50
C ALA A 121 8.67 -1.19 -7.97
N ALA A 122 9.21 -0.01 -8.22
CA ALA A 122 9.43 0.53 -9.55
C ALA A 122 10.92 0.71 -9.87
N SER A 123 11.58 1.65 -9.20
CA SER A 123 12.94 2.11 -9.55
C SER A 123 13.98 0.98 -9.55
N VAL A 124 13.95 0.10 -8.55
CA VAL A 124 14.92 -1.00 -8.43
C VAL A 124 14.87 -1.98 -9.60
N PHE A 125 13.70 -2.17 -10.20
CA PHE A 125 13.53 -2.98 -11.40
C PHE A 125 13.81 -2.18 -12.67
N HIS A 126 13.29 -0.96 -12.75
CA HIS A 126 13.45 -0.09 -13.92
C HIS A 126 14.93 0.20 -14.21
N PHE A 127 15.71 0.46 -13.16
CA PHE A 127 17.17 0.71 -13.29
C PHE A 127 18.02 -0.56 -13.21
N GLY A 128 17.39 -1.75 -13.19
CA GLY A 128 18.12 -3.03 -13.22
C GLY A 128 18.97 -3.32 -11.99
N LYS A 129 18.63 -2.76 -10.82
CA LYS A 129 19.37 -2.98 -9.57
C LYS A 129 19.31 -4.46 -9.15
N PHE A 130 18.15 -5.09 -9.30
CA PHE A 130 17.93 -6.53 -9.22
C PHE A 130 16.74 -6.96 -10.09
N THR A 131 16.64 -8.27 -10.32
CA THR A 131 15.52 -8.85 -11.06
C THR A 131 14.36 -9.23 -10.14
N ILE A 132 13.17 -9.44 -10.71
CA ILE A 132 12.04 -9.99 -9.98
C ILE A 132 12.39 -11.39 -9.40
N ALA A 133 13.19 -12.18 -10.12
CA ALA A 133 13.63 -13.48 -9.64
C ALA A 133 14.52 -13.38 -8.39
N ASP A 134 15.38 -12.36 -8.29
CA ASP A 134 16.19 -12.12 -7.10
C ASP A 134 15.34 -11.78 -5.89
N VAL A 135 14.34 -10.91 -6.07
CA VAL A 135 13.40 -10.55 -5.01
C VAL A 135 12.58 -11.75 -4.56
N LYS A 136 12.02 -12.53 -5.49
CA LYS A 136 11.27 -13.75 -5.16
C LYS A 136 12.12 -14.76 -4.38
N ARG A 137 13.38 -14.93 -4.75
CA ARG A 137 14.32 -15.79 -4.04
C ARG A 137 14.56 -15.32 -2.61
N GLU A 138 14.80 -14.04 -2.40
CA GLU A 138 14.98 -13.44 -1.06
C GLU A 138 13.74 -13.61 -0.18
N ILE A 139 12.55 -13.34 -0.73
CA ILE A 139 11.27 -13.55 -0.05
C ILE A 139 11.09 -15.03 0.35
N SER A 140 11.38 -15.96 -0.57
CA SER A 140 11.30 -17.41 -0.31
C SER A 140 12.28 -17.87 0.77
N GLN A 141 13.51 -17.36 0.75
CA GLN A 141 14.53 -17.65 1.77
C GLN A 141 14.13 -17.14 3.16
N ALA A 142 13.34 -16.09 3.22
CA ALA A 142 12.75 -15.56 4.45
C ALA A 142 11.53 -16.37 4.95
N GLY A 143 11.15 -17.46 4.25
CA GLY A 143 10.08 -18.38 4.64
C GLY A 143 8.69 -18.04 4.11
N PHE A 144 8.56 -17.06 3.22
CA PHE A 144 7.28 -16.72 2.60
C PHE A 144 7.06 -17.52 1.31
N VAL A 145 5.79 -17.83 1.04
CA VAL A 145 5.40 -18.45 -0.24
C VAL A 145 5.36 -17.38 -1.33
N VAL A 146 5.98 -17.64 -2.45
CA VAL A 146 5.96 -16.77 -3.65
C VAL A 146 5.42 -17.51 -4.85
N ARG A 147 4.68 -16.78 -5.66
CA ARG A 147 4.20 -17.27 -6.98
C ARG A 147 5.25 -17.13 -8.05
#